data_349b854f339096265ac3a624f5ad91af
#
_entry.id   349b854f339096265ac3a624f5ad91af
#
_cell.length_a   1.000
_cell.length_b   1.000
_cell.length_c   1.000
_cell.angle_alpha   90.00
_cell.angle_beta   90.00
_cell.angle_gamma   90.00
#
_symmetry.space_group_name_H-M   'P 1'
#
loop_
_entity.id
_entity.type
_entity.pdbx_description
1 polymer ?
#
loop_
_entity_poly.entity_id
_entity_poly.type
_entity_poly.pdbx_seq_one_letter_code
_entity_poly.pdbx_strand_id
1 'polypeptide(L)'
;MRTVTLPRARVGVWAAAAKVAPRRRRVEDGGRSRSPVAQSQRAALYVHWPYCEKRCSYCNFNKYIPRGVEEAAVRGCLVTEAQTLLRLSGVQRVDSVFFGGGTPSLASPHTVAAVLETVAQATYLPADSEVTLEANPTSAPASRLAAFGAAGVNRLSIGLQSLDDTELQLLGRTHSASDALQTLAEARCLFPGRVSVDLMLGLPAQQVRPWLRQLEELLRHCDDHISLYQLSLERGTALFTQVQQGALPAPDPELAAEMYQEGRAVLREAGFRQYEVSNFARNGALSTHNWTYWQCGQYIGIGPGAHGRFMPQGAGGLTREARIQTLEPDNWMKEVMLFGHGTRKRLPLGELELLEEVLAMGLRTDVGITHQHWRHFEPQLTLWDVFGRSVEVDALLEQGLLLLDHRGLRCSWEGLAVLDSLLLTLLPQLQEAWQQKTPSPVPGG
;
A
#
# COMPACT_ATOMS: atom_id res chain seq x y z
N MET A 1 6.45 -39.08 -55.67
CA MET A 1 6.66 -40.50 -55.41
C MET A 1 7.71 -40.71 -54.33
N ARG A 2 7.38 -41.40 -53.35
CA ARG A 2 7.99 -42.10 -52.21
C ARG A 2 7.60 -41.49 -50.85
N THR A 3 6.56 -42.05 -50.32
CA THR A 3 6.14 -42.13 -48.92
C THR A 3 7.19 -42.85 -48.09
N VAL A 4 7.55 -42.29 -46.94
CA VAL A 4 8.27 -43.00 -45.87
C VAL A 4 7.43 -42.95 -44.62
N THR A 5 7.02 -44.11 -44.18
CA THR A 5 6.21 -44.45 -43.02
C THR A 5 7.07 -44.43 -41.74
N LEU A 6 6.57 -43.81 -40.67
CA LEU A 6 7.12 -43.89 -39.32
C LEU A 6 6.56 -45.09 -38.55
N PRO A 7 7.35 -45.75 -37.67
CA PRO A 7 6.84 -46.84 -36.83
C PRO A 7 6.25 -46.30 -35.50
N ARG A 8 5.12 -46.89 -35.13
CA ARG A 8 4.46 -46.76 -33.82
C ARG A 8 5.31 -47.41 -32.71
N ALA A 9 5.61 -46.68 -31.64
CA ALA A 9 6.09 -47.24 -30.39
C ALA A 9 5.01 -47.13 -29.29
N ARG A 10 4.96 -48.20 -28.51
CA ARG A 10 3.90 -48.65 -27.61
C ARG A 10 3.66 -47.75 -26.39
N VAL A 11 2.39 -47.72 -26.03
CA VAL A 11 1.80 -47.23 -24.79
C VAL A 11 2.33 -48.02 -23.59
N GLY A 12 2.85 -47.29 -22.59
CA GLY A 12 3.08 -47.79 -21.25
C GLY A 12 2.13 -47.07 -20.28
N VAL A 13 1.22 -47.83 -19.72
CA VAL A 13 0.23 -47.42 -18.70
C VAL A 13 0.94 -47.13 -17.39
N TRP A 14 0.77 -45.93 -16.83
CA TRP A 14 0.86 -45.70 -15.39
C TRP A 14 -0.33 -44.88 -14.92
N ALA A 15 -0.95 -45.42 -13.87
CA ALA A 15 -2.22 -45.05 -13.33
C ALA A 15 -2.19 -43.78 -12.46
N ALA A 16 -3.34 -43.10 -12.50
CA ALA A 16 -3.99 -42.37 -11.39
C ALA A 16 -3.14 -41.47 -10.51
N ALA A 17 -3.08 -40.17 -10.87
CA ALA A 17 -3.00 -39.10 -9.88
C ALA A 17 -4.32 -38.32 -9.93
N ALA A 18 -5.02 -38.33 -8.80
CA ALA A 18 -6.30 -37.74 -8.60
C ALA A 18 -6.30 -36.23 -8.99
N LYS A 19 -7.22 -35.85 -9.86
CA LYS A 19 -7.56 -34.47 -10.14
C LYS A 19 -8.21 -33.87 -8.88
N VAL A 20 -7.42 -33.19 -8.08
CA VAL A 20 -7.94 -32.23 -7.11
C VAL A 20 -8.30 -30.99 -7.90
N ALA A 21 -9.59 -30.81 -8.17
CA ALA A 21 -10.12 -29.56 -8.69
C ALA A 21 -9.82 -28.42 -7.70
N PRO A 22 -9.39 -27.24 -8.16
CA PRO A 22 -9.24 -26.11 -7.27
C PRO A 22 -10.62 -25.75 -6.72
N ARG A 23 -10.83 -25.95 -5.43
CA ARG A 23 -12.00 -25.44 -4.72
C ARG A 23 -11.98 -23.92 -4.92
N ARG A 24 -12.92 -23.42 -5.71
CA ARG A 24 -13.32 -22.02 -5.71
C ARG A 24 -13.71 -21.68 -4.26
N ARG A 25 -12.82 -21.02 -3.53
CA ARG A 25 -13.21 -20.32 -2.31
C ARG A 25 -14.12 -19.18 -2.78
N ARG A 26 -15.43 -19.34 -2.58
CA ARG A 26 -16.33 -18.23 -2.45
C ARG A 26 -15.73 -17.35 -1.35
N VAL A 27 -15.38 -16.14 -1.69
CA VAL A 27 -15.29 -15.07 -0.70
C VAL A 27 -16.73 -14.88 -0.26
N GLU A 28 -17.13 -15.62 0.77
CA GLU A 28 -18.33 -15.30 1.50
C GLU A 28 -18.02 -13.98 2.19
N ASP A 29 -18.66 -12.95 1.67
CA ASP A 29 -18.85 -11.66 2.30
C ASP A 29 -19.73 -11.90 3.54
N GLY A 30 -19.13 -12.59 4.49
CA GLY A 30 -19.72 -12.92 5.78
C GLY A 30 -19.66 -11.69 6.65
N GLY A 31 -20.59 -10.76 6.42
CA GLY A 31 -20.90 -9.64 7.29
C GLY A 31 -21.30 -10.06 8.70
N ARG A 32 -20.43 -10.76 9.41
CA ARG A 32 -20.55 -10.88 10.87
C ARG A 32 -19.99 -9.60 11.46
N SER A 33 -20.89 -8.76 11.94
CA SER A 33 -20.60 -7.62 12.82
C SER A 33 -19.64 -8.08 13.92
N ARG A 34 -18.34 -7.77 13.73
CA ARG A 34 -17.35 -7.97 14.79
C ARG A 34 -17.55 -6.84 15.79
N SER A 35 -17.57 -7.15 17.09
CA SER A 35 -17.70 -6.13 18.12
C SER A 35 -16.56 -5.10 17.99
N PRO A 36 -16.79 -3.82 18.34
CA PRO A 36 -15.76 -2.77 18.35
C PRO A 36 -14.48 -3.18 19.09
N VAL A 37 -14.60 -3.90 20.17
CA VAL A 37 -13.49 -4.47 20.98
C VAL A 37 -12.65 -5.45 20.15
N ALA A 38 -13.26 -6.28 19.29
CA ALA A 38 -12.54 -7.23 18.46
C ALA A 38 -11.72 -6.57 17.35
N GLN A 39 -12.13 -5.38 16.88
CA GLN A 39 -11.39 -4.61 15.88
C GLN A 39 -10.22 -3.84 16.51
N SER A 40 -10.37 -3.34 17.75
CA SER A 40 -9.29 -2.65 18.48
C SER A 40 -8.11 -3.56 18.82
N GLN A 41 -8.28 -4.89 18.72
CA GLN A 41 -7.24 -5.88 19.02
C GLN A 41 -6.43 -6.32 17.80
N ARG A 42 -6.71 -5.78 16.60
CA ARG A 42 -6.04 -6.16 15.35
C ARG A 42 -5.29 -4.97 14.76
N ALA A 43 -4.14 -5.23 14.15
CA ALA A 43 -3.38 -4.21 13.43
C ALA A 43 -2.59 -4.82 12.26
N ALA A 44 -2.13 -3.93 11.37
CA ALA A 44 -1.01 -4.17 10.47
C ALA A 44 0.29 -3.70 11.13
N LEU A 45 1.43 -4.29 10.73
CA LEU A 45 2.76 -3.80 11.11
C LEU A 45 3.48 -3.28 9.86
N TYR A 46 3.93 -2.03 9.89
CA TYR A 46 4.82 -1.45 8.89
C TYR A 46 6.25 -1.35 9.44
N VAL A 47 7.21 -1.89 8.71
CA VAL A 47 8.63 -1.88 9.06
C VAL A 47 9.37 -1.01 8.06
N HIS A 48 9.87 0.12 8.50
CA HIS A 48 10.63 1.03 7.67
C HIS A 48 12.11 0.66 7.66
N TRP A 49 12.60 0.21 6.51
CA TRP A 49 14.02 0.03 6.23
C TRP A 49 14.56 1.30 5.57
N PRO A 50 15.47 2.05 6.20
CA PRO A 50 15.81 3.40 5.71
C PRO A 50 16.90 3.43 4.62
N TYR A 51 17.55 2.32 4.29
CA TYR A 51 18.74 2.34 3.47
C TYR A 51 18.47 1.99 2.01
N CYS A 52 19.15 2.73 1.11
CA CYS A 52 19.22 2.49 -0.34
C CYS A 52 20.67 2.49 -0.79
N GLU A 53 21.00 1.75 -1.87
CA GLU A 53 22.31 1.84 -2.54
C GLU A 53 22.53 3.23 -3.16
N LYS A 54 21.47 3.79 -3.76
CA LYS A 54 21.49 5.04 -4.52
C LYS A 54 20.21 5.83 -4.28
N ARG A 55 20.29 7.15 -4.44
CA ARG A 55 19.13 8.01 -4.45
C ARG A 55 18.54 8.08 -5.87
N CYS A 56 17.31 7.64 -6.06
CA CYS A 56 16.57 7.87 -7.28
C CYS A 56 16.26 9.36 -7.44
N SER A 57 16.21 9.85 -8.69
CA SER A 57 16.07 11.28 -9.00
C SER A 57 14.74 11.90 -8.49
N TYR A 58 13.68 11.10 -8.40
CA TYR A 58 12.31 11.52 -8.05
C TYR A 58 11.92 11.27 -6.60
N CYS A 59 12.68 10.43 -5.88
CA CYS A 59 12.20 9.87 -4.62
C CYS A 59 12.42 10.80 -3.42
N ASN A 60 11.35 11.13 -2.70
CA ASN A 60 11.34 11.94 -1.49
C ASN A 60 11.19 11.13 -0.19
N PHE A 61 11.17 9.78 -0.25
CA PHE A 61 11.01 8.94 0.93
C PHE A 61 12.12 9.15 1.95
N ASN A 62 11.86 8.83 3.21
CA ASN A 62 12.85 8.85 4.27
C ASN A 62 13.90 7.76 4.05
N LYS A 63 14.96 8.09 3.33
CA LYS A 63 16.01 7.16 2.90
C LYS A 63 17.40 7.73 3.05
N TYR A 64 18.34 6.85 3.30
CA TYR A 64 19.75 7.17 3.55
C TYR A 64 20.66 6.23 2.75
N ILE A 65 21.81 6.74 2.33
CA ILE A 65 22.86 5.90 1.77
C ILE A 65 23.73 5.45 2.95
N PRO A 66 23.86 4.13 3.20
CA PRO A 66 24.58 3.62 4.36
C PRO A 66 26.06 3.99 4.30
N ARG A 67 26.62 4.42 5.43
CA ARG A 67 28.05 4.68 5.62
C ARG A 67 28.50 3.95 6.87
N GLY A 68 29.03 2.73 6.71
CA GLY A 68 29.53 1.95 7.84
C GLY A 68 28.43 1.54 8.85
N VAL A 69 27.20 1.31 8.38
CA VAL A 69 26.08 0.92 9.23
C VAL A 69 26.22 -0.54 9.67
N GLU A 70 26.14 -0.77 10.96
CA GLU A 70 26.11 -2.10 11.54
C GLU A 70 24.67 -2.64 11.53
N GLU A 71 24.33 -3.50 10.57
CA GLU A 71 22.96 -4.02 10.42
C GLU A 71 22.45 -4.72 11.68
N ALA A 72 23.34 -5.35 12.45
CA ALA A 72 22.97 -6.01 13.71
C ALA A 72 22.39 -5.02 14.74
N ALA A 73 22.93 -3.79 14.80
CA ALA A 73 22.42 -2.74 15.67
C ALA A 73 21.02 -2.27 15.21
N VAL A 74 20.86 -2.03 13.90
CA VAL A 74 19.55 -1.66 13.32
C VAL A 74 18.51 -2.74 13.60
N ARG A 75 18.84 -4.01 13.37
CA ARG A 75 17.96 -5.16 13.68
C ARG A 75 17.58 -5.20 15.15
N GLY A 76 18.55 -5.02 16.06
CA GLY A 76 18.28 -4.99 17.51
C GLY A 76 17.30 -3.88 17.88
N CYS A 77 17.43 -2.71 17.28
CA CYS A 77 16.50 -1.60 17.49
C CYS A 77 15.11 -1.88 16.92
N LEU A 78 15.00 -2.47 15.70
CA LEU A 78 13.70 -2.85 15.12
C LEU A 78 12.96 -3.86 16.01
N VAL A 79 13.68 -4.88 16.54
CA VAL A 79 13.13 -5.87 17.47
C VAL A 79 12.64 -5.20 18.76
N THR A 80 13.45 -4.35 19.37
CA THR A 80 13.11 -3.63 20.61
C THR A 80 11.90 -2.73 20.41
N GLU A 81 11.86 -1.98 19.32
CA GLU A 81 10.75 -1.06 19.01
C GLU A 81 9.46 -1.84 18.72
N ALA A 82 9.53 -2.96 17.99
CA ALA A 82 8.39 -3.84 17.76
C ALA A 82 7.79 -4.35 19.08
N GLN A 83 8.61 -4.90 19.97
CA GLN A 83 8.18 -5.37 21.28
C GLN A 83 7.50 -4.27 22.10
N THR A 84 8.10 -3.09 22.11
CA THR A 84 7.59 -1.94 22.89
C THR A 84 6.27 -1.44 22.34
N LEU A 85 6.18 -1.19 21.04
CA LEU A 85 4.97 -0.60 20.44
C LEU A 85 3.81 -1.59 20.36
N LEU A 86 4.07 -2.90 20.14
CA LEU A 86 3.04 -3.94 20.23
C LEU A 86 2.46 -4.01 21.66
N ARG A 87 3.31 -3.97 22.68
CA ARG A 87 2.85 -3.93 24.09
C ARG A 87 2.05 -2.65 24.39
N LEU A 88 2.53 -1.49 23.95
CA LEU A 88 1.84 -0.22 24.20
C LEU A 88 0.49 -0.15 23.50
N SER A 89 0.34 -0.75 22.33
CA SER A 89 -0.92 -0.76 21.58
C SER A 89 -1.94 -1.74 22.14
N GLY A 90 -1.52 -2.76 22.89
CA GLY A 90 -2.40 -3.85 23.35
C GLY A 90 -2.95 -4.72 22.22
N VAL A 91 -2.39 -4.62 21.02
CA VAL A 91 -2.78 -5.44 19.85
C VAL A 91 -2.53 -6.90 20.14
N GLN A 92 -3.54 -7.74 19.89
CA GLN A 92 -3.50 -9.19 20.12
C GLN A 92 -3.23 -9.97 18.84
N ARG A 93 -3.45 -9.35 17.68
CA ARG A 93 -3.32 -10.01 16.39
C ARG A 93 -2.76 -9.06 15.34
N VAL A 94 -1.74 -9.50 14.62
CA VAL A 94 -1.18 -8.82 13.44
C VAL A 94 -1.62 -9.56 12.18
N ASP A 95 -2.36 -8.87 11.30
CA ASP A 95 -2.93 -9.47 10.09
C ASP A 95 -2.00 -9.38 8.88
N SER A 96 -1.09 -8.39 8.87
CA SER A 96 -0.09 -8.23 7.83
C SER A 96 1.18 -7.56 8.38
N VAL A 97 2.31 -7.90 7.77
CA VAL A 97 3.59 -7.22 8.00
C VAL A 97 4.11 -6.73 6.65
N PHE A 98 4.53 -5.47 6.58
CA PHE A 98 5.01 -4.86 5.36
C PHE A 98 6.40 -4.24 5.60
N PHE A 99 7.40 -4.73 4.91
CA PHE A 99 8.75 -4.17 4.91
C PHE A 99 8.88 -3.21 3.73
N GLY A 100 8.95 -1.91 4.02
CA GLY A 100 9.01 -0.84 3.02
C GLY A 100 10.02 0.23 3.35
N GLY A 101 9.98 1.32 2.59
CA GLY A 101 10.75 2.55 2.84
C GLY A 101 11.87 2.84 1.87
N GLY A 102 13.12 2.61 2.24
CA GLY A 102 14.25 2.75 1.34
C GLY A 102 14.31 1.62 0.32
N THR A 103 15.05 0.58 0.60
CA THR A 103 15.11 -0.65 -0.22
C THR A 103 15.21 -1.86 0.71
N PRO A 104 14.11 -2.40 1.20
CA PRO A 104 14.11 -3.51 2.15
C PRO A 104 14.81 -4.77 1.65
N SER A 105 14.85 -5.00 0.33
CA SER A 105 15.62 -6.10 -0.25
C SER A 105 17.15 -6.00 -0.08
N LEU A 106 17.67 -4.87 0.44
CA LEU A 106 19.06 -4.73 0.87
C LEU A 106 19.30 -5.27 2.29
N ALA A 107 18.26 -5.35 3.12
CA ALA A 107 18.38 -5.93 4.46
C ALA A 107 18.72 -7.42 4.40
N SER A 108 19.36 -7.94 5.43
CA SER A 108 19.56 -9.38 5.58
C SER A 108 18.21 -10.10 5.79
N PRO A 109 17.99 -11.27 5.17
CA PRO A 109 16.83 -12.12 5.51
C PRO A 109 16.75 -12.43 7.02
N HIS A 110 17.86 -12.46 7.72
CA HIS A 110 17.91 -12.62 9.17
C HIS A 110 17.25 -11.44 9.93
N THR A 111 17.37 -10.21 9.41
CA THR A 111 16.65 -9.06 10.00
C THR A 111 15.14 -9.20 9.85
N VAL A 112 14.67 -9.67 8.70
CA VAL A 112 13.25 -9.96 8.45
C VAL A 112 12.75 -11.06 9.40
N ALA A 113 13.46 -12.18 9.50
CA ALA A 113 13.13 -13.29 10.39
C ALA A 113 13.03 -12.83 11.85
N ALA A 114 14.02 -12.07 12.35
CA ALA A 114 14.05 -11.59 13.72
C ALA A 114 12.84 -10.69 14.08
N VAL A 115 12.42 -9.82 13.15
CA VAL A 115 11.22 -9.00 13.33
C VAL A 115 9.96 -9.89 13.37
N LEU A 116 9.81 -10.83 12.44
CA LEU A 116 8.64 -11.73 12.38
C LEU A 116 8.55 -12.63 13.64
N GLU A 117 9.66 -13.16 14.09
CA GLU A 117 9.74 -13.93 15.35
C GLU A 117 9.30 -13.08 16.54
N THR A 118 9.75 -11.82 16.59
CA THR A 118 9.35 -10.88 17.65
C THR A 118 7.85 -10.62 17.63
N VAL A 119 7.26 -10.42 16.46
CA VAL A 119 5.82 -10.23 16.30
C VAL A 119 5.05 -11.48 16.76
N ALA A 120 5.51 -12.67 16.35
CA ALA A 120 4.88 -13.94 16.72
C ALA A 120 4.98 -14.25 18.23
N GLN A 121 6.02 -13.76 18.89
CA GLN A 121 6.17 -13.89 20.35
C GLN A 121 5.30 -12.90 21.12
N ALA A 122 5.10 -11.69 20.58
CA ALA A 122 4.36 -10.61 21.23
C ALA A 122 2.84 -10.67 20.98
N THR A 123 2.41 -11.23 19.83
CA THR A 123 1.02 -11.24 19.38
C THR A 123 0.71 -12.53 18.62
N TYR A 124 -0.56 -12.75 18.31
CA TYR A 124 -0.93 -13.80 17.36
C TYR A 124 -0.66 -13.33 15.92
N LEU A 125 0.33 -13.92 15.27
CA LEU A 125 0.61 -13.78 13.84
C LEU A 125 0.09 -15.04 13.12
N PRO A 126 -1.05 -14.98 12.41
CA PRO A 126 -1.55 -16.13 11.66
C PRO A 126 -0.54 -16.66 10.65
N ALA A 127 -0.49 -17.96 10.44
CA ALA A 127 0.42 -18.58 9.48
C ALA A 127 0.18 -18.15 8.02
N ASP A 128 -1.04 -17.66 7.72
CA ASP A 128 -1.46 -17.14 6.42
C ASP A 128 -1.44 -15.60 6.36
N SER A 129 -0.88 -14.92 7.37
CA SER A 129 -0.70 -13.47 7.35
C SER A 129 0.12 -13.05 6.14
N GLU A 130 -0.29 -11.93 5.52
CA GLU A 130 0.47 -11.35 4.43
C GLU A 130 1.77 -10.73 4.97
N VAL A 131 2.91 -11.20 4.49
CA VAL A 131 4.23 -10.64 4.77
C VAL A 131 4.82 -10.15 3.46
N THR A 132 4.77 -8.85 3.25
CA THR A 132 5.23 -8.18 2.01
C THR A 132 6.63 -7.59 2.21
N LEU A 133 7.48 -7.72 1.18
CA LEU A 133 8.77 -7.06 1.09
C LEU A 133 8.85 -6.25 -0.21
N GLU A 134 9.18 -4.96 -0.09
CA GLU A 134 9.55 -4.14 -1.25
C GLU A 134 10.94 -4.53 -1.76
N ALA A 135 11.05 -4.71 -3.08
CA ALA A 135 12.27 -5.11 -3.73
C ALA A 135 12.61 -4.20 -4.93
N ASN A 136 13.90 -3.97 -5.11
CA ASN A 136 14.44 -3.34 -6.31
C ASN A 136 15.09 -4.44 -7.17
N PRO A 137 14.89 -4.46 -8.50
CA PRO A 137 15.51 -5.46 -9.38
C PRO A 137 17.01 -5.66 -9.15
N THR A 138 17.78 -4.59 -8.92
CA THR A 138 19.23 -4.68 -8.69
C THR A 138 19.65 -5.36 -7.37
N SER A 139 18.77 -5.41 -6.38
CA SER A 139 19.06 -5.97 -5.04
C SER A 139 18.33 -7.27 -4.75
N ALA A 140 17.66 -7.85 -5.76
CA ALA A 140 16.76 -8.99 -5.60
C ALA A 140 17.08 -10.19 -6.52
N PRO A 141 18.34 -10.71 -6.55
CA PRO A 141 18.61 -11.93 -7.27
C PRO A 141 17.83 -13.11 -6.68
N ALA A 142 17.52 -14.12 -7.49
CA ALA A 142 16.68 -15.25 -7.12
C ALA A 142 17.10 -15.93 -5.80
N SER A 143 18.40 -16.09 -5.57
CA SER A 143 18.93 -16.68 -4.33
C SER A 143 18.58 -15.85 -3.09
N ARG A 144 18.59 -14.52 -3.21
CA ARG A 144 18.21 -13.61 -2.13
C ARG A 144 16.69 -13.60 -1.91
N LEU A 145 15.92 -13.61 -2.98
CA LEU A 145 14.46 -13.75 -2.92
C LEU A 145 14.04 -15.05 -2.23
N ALA A 146 14.68 -16.17 -2.58
CA ALA A 146 14.44 -17.46 -1.93
C ALA A 146 14.78 -17.42 -0.42
N ALA A 147 15.87 -16.74 -0.04
CA ALA A 147 16.24 -16.57 1.37
C ALA A 147 15.22 -15.70 2.13
N PHE A 148 14.63 -14.67 1.51
CA PHE A 148 13.51 -13.93 2.11
C PHE A 148 12.26 -14.79 2.25
N GLY A 149 11.95 -15.64 1.26
CA GLY A 149 10.88 -16.63 1.39
C GLY A 149 11.07 -17.57 2.58
N ALA A 150 12.30 -18.08 2.77
CA ALA A 150 12.66 -18.90 3.93
C ALA A 150 12.59 -18.12 5.26
N ALA A 151 12.80 -16.81 5.24
CA ALA A 151 12.65 -15.92 6.40
C ALA A 151 11.19 -15.57 6.74
N GLY A 152 10.21 -16.01 5.92
CA GLY A 152 8.78 -15.80 6.19
C GLY A 152 8.09 -14.78 5.27
N VAL A 153 8.79 -14.15 4.32
CA VAL A 153 8.16 -13.32 3.28
C VAL A 153 7.31 -14.20 2.37
N ASN A 154 6.07 -13.80 2.08
CA ASN A 154 5.16 -14.52 1.21
C ASN A 154 4.51 -13.65 0.11
N ARG A 155 4.91 -12.39 0.01
CA ARG A 155 4.50 -11.45 -1.02
C ARG A 155 5.65 -10.49 -1.35
N LEU A 156 5.80 -10.13 -2.62
CA LEU A 156 6.77 -9.13 -3.07
C LEU A 156 6.07 -7.94 -3.71
N SER A 157 6.64 -6.72 -3.56
CA SER A 157 6.34 -5.55 -4.37
C SER A 157 7.61 -5.12 -5.07
N ILE A 158 7.64 -5.22 -6.40
CA ILE A 158 8.85 -4.96 -7.19
C ILE A 158 8.71 -3.61 -7.90
N GLY A 159 9.56 -2.68 -7.51
CA GLY A 159 9.61 -1.35 -8.12
C GLY A 159 10.26 -1.38 -9.50
N LEU A 160 9.55 -1.79 -10.55
CA LEU A 160 10.02 -1.73 -11.94
C LEU A 160 10.09 -0.29 -12.41
N GLN A 161 9.06 0.48 -12.17
CA GLN A 161 8.85 1.89 -12.49
C GLN A 161 8.60 2.14 -13.99
N SER A 162 9.35 1.52 -14.90
CA SER A 162 9.22 1.62 -16.35
C SER A 162 9.82 0.38 -17.04
N LEU A 163 9.42 0.12 -18.26
CA LEU A 163 10.05 -0.83 -19.19
C LEU A 163 10.76 -0.11 -20.35
N ASP A 164 11.07 1.16 -20.19
CA ASP A 164 11.89 1.97 -21.12
C ASP A 164 13.18 2.39 -20.42
N ASP A 165 14.33 2.04 -21.00
CA ASP A 165 15.63 2.30 -20.40
C ASP A 165 15.93 3.81 -20.28
N THR A 166 15.38 4.64 -21.15
CA THR A 166 15.54 6.11 -21.10
C THR A 166 14.78 6.67 -19.89
N GLU A 167 13.54 6.20 -19.67
CA GLU A 167 12.74 6.55 -18.50
C GLU A 167 13.40 6.06 -17.20
N LEU A 168 13.94 4.84 -17.20
CA LEU A 168 14.70 4.31 -16.06
C LEU A 168 15.92 5.16 -15.74
N GLN A 169 16.69 5.59 -16.73
CA GLN A 169 17.82 6.51 -16.55
C GLN A 169 17.37 7.87 -16.00
N LEU A 170 16.29 8.44 -16.53
CA LEU A 170 15.67 9.67 -16.03
C LEU A 170 15.33 9.55 -14.53
N LEU A 171 14.76 8.43 -14.13
CA LEU A 171 14.40 8.12 -12.76
C LEU A 171 15.63 7.80 -11.87
N GLY A 172 16.82 7.73 -12.47
CA GLY A 172 18.05 7.39 -11.76
C GLY A 172 18.15 5.92 -11.36
N ARG A 173 17.43 5.03 -12.07
CA ARG A 173 17.50 3.58 -11.86
C ARG A 173 18.79 3.01 -12.47
N THR A 174 19.25 1.88 -11.93
CA THR A 174 20.50 1.22 -12.36
C THR A 174 20.25 -0.09 -13.08
N HIS A 175 19.04 -0.61 -13.04
CA HIS A 175 18.62 -1.78 -13.81
C HIS A 175 18.08 -1.36 -15.18
N SER A 176 18.15 -2.25 -16.14
CA SER A 176 17.48 -2.14 -17.45
C SER A 176 16.09 -2.75 -17.41
N ALA A 177 15.29 -2.48 -18.44
CA ALA A 177 14.00 -3.14 -18.65
C ALA A 177 14.13 -4.68 -18.70
N SER A 178 15.21 -5.17 -19.32
CA SER A 178 15.52 -6.60 -19.37
C SER A 178 15.79 -7.20 -17.99
N ASP A 179 16.60 -6.51 -17.15
CA ASP A 179 16.87 -6.95 -15.77
C ASP A 179 15.58 -6.97 -14.94
N ALA A 180 14.72 -5.96 -15.15
CA ALA A 180 13.43 -5.86 -14.48
C ALA A 180 12.52 -7.05 -14.80
N LEU A 181 12.37 -7.41 -16.07
CA LEU A 181 11.57 -8.55 -16.53
C LEU A 181 12.16 -9.89 -16.08
N GLN A 182 13.49 -10.03 -16.08
CA GLN A 182 14.13 -11.22 -15.55
C GLN A 182 13.85 -11.38 -14.04
N THR A 183 14.05 -10.33 -13.25
CA THR A 183 13.75 -10.36 -11.81
C THR A 183 12.29 -10.69 -11.54
N LEU A 184 11.37 -10.14 -12.35
CA LEU A 184 9.94 -10.44 -12.24
C LEU A 184 9.65 -11.93 -12.51
N ALA A 185 10.26 -12.51 -13.54
CA ALA A 185 10.09 -13.92 -13.86
C ALA A 185 10.61 -14.83 -12.73
N GLU A 186 11.78 -14.53 -12.17
CA GLU A 186 12.38 -15.25 -11.04
C GLU A 186 11.49 -15.14 -9.77
N ALA A 187 11.01 -13.92 -9.48
CA ALA A 187 10.13 -13.66 -8.35
C ALA A 187 8.82 -14.45 -8.44
N ARG A 188 8.21 -14.50 -9.62
CA ARG A 188 6.96 -15.27 -9.87
C ARG A 188 7.13 -16.77 -9.71
N CYS A 189 8.29 -17.30 -10.04
CA CYS A 189 8.62 -18.71 -9.78
C CYS A 189 8.69 -19.01 -8.27
N LEU A 190 9.20 -18.07 -7.46
CA LEU A 190 9.39 -18.22 -6.02
C LEU A 190 8.13 -17.89 -5.21
N PHE A 191 7.34 -16.92 -5.68
CA PHE A 191 6.14 -16.39 -5.01
C PHE A 191 4.93 -16.39 -5.97
N PRO A 192 4.47 -17.54 -6.47
CA PRO A 192 3.46 -17.62 -7.52
C PRO A 192 2.14 -16.97 -7.11
N GLY A 193 1.66 -16.01 -7.92
CA GLY A 193 0.43 -15.23 -7.67
C GLY A 193 0.55 -14.20 -6.55
N ARG A 194 1.77 -13.94 -6.06
CA ARG A 194 2.03 -13.06 -4.89
C ARG A 194 3.05 -11.96 -5.20
N VAL A 195 3.27 -11.66 -6.46
CA VAL A 195 4.17 -10.59 -6.89
C VAL A 195 3.36 -9.40 -7.39
N SER A 196 3.57 -8.25 -6.76
CA SER A 196 3.09 -6.94 -7.18
C SER A 196 4.18 -6.24 -7.99
N VAL A 197 3.78 -5.44 -8.97
CA VAL A 197 4.69 -4.60 -9.75
C VAL A 197 4.23 -3.15 -9.72
N ASP A 198 5.19 -2.24 -9.58
CA ASP A 198 4.94 -0.81 -9.58
C ASP A 198 5.39 -0.21 -10.91
N LEU A 199 4.50 0.53 -11.58
CA LEU A 199 4.74 1.27 -12.81
C LEU A 199 4.43 2.75 -12.59
N MET A 200 5.27 3.63 -13.15
CA MET A 200 5.07 5.08 -13.07
C MET A 200 4.52 5.66 -14.36
N LEU A 201 3.71 6.70 -14.22
CA LEU A 201 3.17 7.49 -15.30
C LEU A 201 3.35 9.00 -15.05
N GLY A 202 3.22 9.81 -16.11
CA GLY A 202 3.36 11.25 -15.99
C GLY A 202 4.80 11.72 -15.84
N LEU A 203 5.78 10.98 -16.38
CA LEU A 203 7.17 11.39 -16.37
C LEU A 203 7.42 12.55 -17.36
N PRO A 204 8.46 13.39 -17.13
CA PRO A 204 8.90 14.36 -18.12
C PRO A 204 9.09 13.74 -19.51
N ALA A 205 8.49 14.35 -20.53
CA ALA A 205 8.54 13.91 -21.93
C ALA A 205 7.91 12.53 -22.23
N GLN A 206 7.28 11.88 -21.27
CA GLN A 206 6.57 10.60 -21.48
C GLN A 206 5.38 10.80 -22.44
N GLN A 207 5.08 9.79 -23.23
CA GLN A 207 4.00 9.82 -24.22
C GLN A 207 2.99 8.70 -23.97
N VAL A 208 1.70 8.97 -24.18
CA VAL A 208 0.60 8.04 -23.92
C VAL A 208 0.78 6.68 -24.60
N ARG A 209 0.93 6.68 -25.94
CA ARG A 209 1.03 5.41 -26.70
C ARG A 209 2.25 4.56 -26.38
N PRO A 210 3.48 5.10 -26.25
CA PRO A 210 4.63 4.33 -25.79
C PRO A 210 4.42 3.73 -24.41
N TRP A 211 3.87 4.50 -23.47
CA TRP A 211 3.61 4.04 -22.11
C TRP A 211 2.53 2.94 -22.08
N LEU A 212 1.45 3.05 -22.83
CA LEU A 212 0.44 1.99 -22.93
C LEU A 212 1.03 0.69 -23.47
N ARG A 213 1.95 0.74 -24.44
CA ARG A 213 2.66 -0.46 -24.91
C ARG A 213 3.52 -1.10 -23.81
N GLN A 214 4.15 -0.31 -22.95
CA GLN A 214 4.86 -0.82 -21.78
C GLN A 214 3.90 -1.53 -20.81
N LEU A 215 2.72 -0.97 -20.56
CA LEU A 215 1.70 -1.58 -19.70
C LEU A 215 1.17 -2.90 -20.31
N GLU A 216 0.88 -2.93 -21.61
CA GLU A 216 0.47 -4.13 -22.34
C GLU A 216 1.56 -5.23 -22.32
N GLU A 217 2.82 -4.84 -22.45
CA GLU A 217 3.95 -5.76 -22.31
C GLU A 217 4.06 -6.30 -20.89
N LEU A 218 3.94 -5.42 -19.88
CA LEU A 218 3.95 -5.83 -18.49
C LEU A 218 2.84 -6.84 -18.17
N LEU A 219 1.65 -6.67 -18.74
CA LEU A 219 0.51 -7.58 -18.56
C LEU A 219 0.77 -9.03 -19.00
N ARG A 220 1.72 -9.26 -19.92
CA ARG A 220 2.14 -10.61 -20.34
C ARG A 220 3.05 -11.29 -19.31
N HIS A 221 3.68 -10.49 -18.45
CA HIS A 221 4.72 -10.93 -17.52
C HIS A 221 4.31 -10.83 -16.04
N CYS A 222 3.34 -9.99 -15.68
CA CYS A 222 2.94 -9.78 -14.31
C CYS A 222 2.05 -10.89 -13.73
N ASP A 223 1.98 -10.94 -12.40
CA ASP A 223 0.96 -11.68 -11.67
C ASP A 223 -0.36 -10.86 -11.58
N ASP A 224 -1.09 -11.02 -10.51
CA ASP A 224 -2.46 -10.54 -10.34
C ASP A 224 -2.56 -9.22 -9.57
N HIS A 225 -1.45 -8.47 -9.44
CA HIS A 225 -1.44 -7.15 -8.79
C HIS A 225 -0.51 -6.17 -9.48
N ILE A 226 -1.02 -4.98 -9.79
CA ILE A 226 -0.27 -3.86 -10.38
C ILE A 226 -0.58 -2.58 -9.61
N SER A 227 0.46 -1.77 -9.37
CA SER A 227 0.34 -0.42 -8.86
C SER A 227 0.72 0.58 -9.95
N LEU A 228 -0.16 1.54 -10.23
CA LEU A 228 0.11 2.67 -11.11
C LEU A 228 0.30 3.93 -10.27
N TYR A 229 1.51 4.49 -10.28
CA TYR A 229 1.84 5.70 -9.55
C TYR A 229 2.08 6.85 -10.50
N GLN A 230 1.32 7.93 -10.33
CA GLN A 230 1.60 9.18 -11.01
C GLN A 230 2.79 9.89 -10.37
N LEU A 231 3.71 10.40 -11.19
CA LEU A 231 4.85 11.17 -10.70
C LEU A 231 4.38 12.46 -10.02
N SER A 232 4.81 12.66 -8.78
CA SER A 232 4.78 13.94 -8.08
C SER A 232 6.16 14.57 -8.09
N LEU A 233 6.27 15.83 -8.50
CA LEU A 233 7.52 16.58 -8.43
C LEU A 233 7.75 17.12 -7.02
N GLU A 234 8.49 16.37 -6.21
CA GLU A 234 8.72 16.70 -4.81
C GLU A 234 9.95 17.58 -4.61
N ARG A 235 9.79 18.69 -3.87
CA ARG A 235 10.89 19.60 -3.53
C ARG A 235 12.02 18.85 -2.83
N GLY A 236 13.27 19.20 -3.19
CA GLY A 236 14.46 18.54 -2.64
C GLY A 236 14.90 17.28 -3.40
N THR A 237 14.17 16.87 -4.43
CA THR A 237 14.59 15.80 -5.35
C THR A 237 15.41 16.37 -6.51
N ALA A 238 16.28 15.53 -7.09
CA ALA A 238 17.09 15.95 -8.24
C ALA A 238 16.19 16.25 -9.47
N LEU A 239 15.13 15.44 -9.66
CA LEU A 239 14.21 15.62 -10.77
C LEU A 239 13.45 16.96 -10.68
N PHE A 240 12.98 17.33 -9.48
CA PHE A 240 12.38 18.64 -9.25
C PHE A 240 13.35 19.79 -9.64
N THR A 241 14.61 19.67 -9.22
CA THR A 241 15.63 20.69 -9.52
C THR A 241 15.89 20.79 -11.04
N GLN A 242 15.98 19.67 -11.74
CA GLN A 242 16.20 19.64 -13.20
C GLN A 242 15.02 20.27 -13.97
N VAL A 243 13.79 19.98 -13.57
CA VAL A 243 12.59 20.60 -14.16
C VAL A 243 12.55 22.09 -13.85
N GLN A 244 12.81 22.50 -12.62
CA GLN A 244 12.80 23.90 -12.22
C GLN A 244 13.86 24.74 -12.96
N GLN A 245 15.01 24.15 -13.28
CA GLN A 245 16.10 24.78 -14.03
C GLN A 245 15.88 24.74 -15.54
N GLY A 246 14.81 24.14 -16.04
CA GLY A 246 14.53 24.00 -17.46
C GLY A 246 15.41 22.97 -18.18
N ALA A 247 16.14 22.13 -17.44
CA ALA A 247 16.94 21.05 -18.02
C ALA A 247 16.06 19.88 -18.51
N LEU A 248 14.88 19.74 -17.92
CA LEU A 248 13.82 18.80 -18.33
C LEU A 248 12.50 19.55 -18.48
N PRO A 249 11.61 19.12 -19.39
CA PRO A 249 10.26 19.67 -19.45
C PRO A 249 9.49 19.30 -18.17
N ALA A 250 8.57 20.17 -17.77
CA ALA A 250 7.63 19.81 -16.72
C ALA A 250 6.73 18.64 -17.19
N PRO A 251 6.34 17.71 -16.29
CA PRO A 251 5.28 16.76 -16.60
C PRO A 251 4.03 17.50 -17.04
N ASP A 252 3.38 17.00 -18.08
CA ASP A 252 2.13 17.56 -18.58
C ASP A 252 0.96 16.92 -17.80
N PRO A 253 0.17 17.71 -17.04
CA PRO A 253 -0.92 17.17 -16.24
C PRO A 253 -2.03 16.55 -17.09
N GLU A 254 -2.30 17.07 -18.28
CA GLU A 254 -3.34 16.54 -19.18
C GLU A 254 -2.92 15.19 -19.76
N LEU A 255 -1.66 15.08 -20.22
CA LEU A 255 -1.11 13.80 -20.66
C LEU A 255 -1.07 12.77 -19.52
N ALA A 256 -0.73 13.19 -18.30
CA ALA A 256 -0.74 12.29 -17.15
C ALA A 256 -2.15 11.79 -16.79
N ALA A 257 -3.15 12.67 -16.90
CA ALA A 257 -4.55 12.31 -16.72
C ALA A 257 -5.03 11.34 -17.82
N GLU A 258 -4.68 11.59 -19.08
CA GLU A 258 -4.97 10.70 -20.21
C GLU A 258 -4.32 9.31 -19.99
N MET A 259 -3.02 9.27 -19.66
CA MET A 259 -2.32 8.02 -19.32
C MET A 259 -3.03 7.24 -18.22
N TYR A 260 -3.44 7.93 -17.16
CA TYR A 260 -4.13 7.28 -16.05
C TYR A 260 -5.49 6.72 -16.48
N GLN A 261 -6.28 7.46 -17.24
CA GLN A 261 -7.59 7.01 -17.74
C GLN A 261 -7.46 5.80 -18.68
N GLU A 262 -6.57 5.90 -19.67
CA GLU A 262 -6.31 4.81 -20.62
C GLU A 262 -5.71 3.57 -19.92
N GLY A 263 -4.76 3.78 -19.01
CA GLY A 263 -4.16 2.69 -18.22
C GLY A 263 -5.18 1.95 -17.37
N ARG A 264 -6.10 2.67 -16.73
CA ARG A 264 -7.22 2.07 -15.98
C ARG A 264 -8.12 1.22 -16.90
N ALA A 265 -8.41 1.72 -18.11
CA ALA A 265 -9.23 1.01 -19.09
C ALA A 265 -8.55 -0.29 -19.53
N VAL A 266 -7.26 -0.24 -19.91
CA VAL A 266 -6.45 -1.41 -20.28
C VAL A 266 -6.42 -2.44 -19.16
N LEU A 267 -6.19 -2.03 -17.91
CA LEU A 267 -6.18 -2.94 -16.77
C LEU A 267 -7.55 -3.59 -16.52
N ARG A 268 -8.64 -2.83 -16.67
CA ARG A 268 -10.01 -3.36 -16.55
C ARG A 268 -10.31 -4.40 -17.63
N GLU A 269 -9.91 -4.16 -18.87
CA GLU A 269 -10.05 -5.11 -19.97
C GLU A 269 -9.23 -6.39 -19.75
N ALA A 270 -8.06 -6.26 -19.10
CA ALA A 270 -7.23 -7.39 -18.67
C ALA A 270 -7.76 -8.11 -17.41
N GLY A 271 -8.97 -7.75 -16.93
CA GLY A 271 -9.64 -8.39 -15.79
C GLY A 271 -9.19 -7.90 -14.41
N PHE A 272 -8.42 -6.81 -14.34
CA PHE A 272 -8.07 -6.20 -13.05
C PHE A 272 -9.21 -5.32 -12.55
N ARG A 273 -9.50 -5.44 -11.26
CA ARG A 273 -10.34 -4.52 -10.50
C ARG A 273 -9.45 -3.44 -9.90
N GLN A 274 -9.77 -2.18 -10.14
CA GLN A 274 -9.19 -1.07 -9.39
C GLN A 274 -9.82 -1.07 -8.00
N TYR A 275 -9.14 -1.57 -7.00
CA TYR A 275 -9.69 -1.65 -5.65
C TYR A 275 -9.40 -0.40 -4.81
N GLU A 276 -8.42 0.42 -5.23
CA GLU A 276 -8.19 1.77 -4.74
C GLU A 276 -7.48 2.60 -5.84
N VAL A 277 -7.32 3.90 -5.62
CA VAL A 277 -6.87 4.88 -6.62
C VAL A 277 -5.65 4.43 -7.43
N SER A 278 -4.63 3.86 -6.78
CA SER A 278 -3.37 3.49 -7.43
C SER A 278 -3.18 1.99 -7.65
N ASN A 279 -3.99 1.14 -7.01
CA ASN A 279 -3.76 -0.30 -6.99
C ASN A 279 -4.87 -1.10 -7.66
N PHE A 280 -4.43 -2.07 -8.46
CA PHE A 280 -5.27 -2.92 -9.29
C PHE A 280 -4.97 -4.37 -9.01
N ALA A 281 -6.01 -5.18 -8.82
CA ALA A 281 -5.86 -6.61 -8.56
C ALA A 281 -6.91 -7.43 -9.27
N ARG A 282 -6.54 -8.66 -9.67
CA ARG A 282 -7.47 -9.70 -10.15
C ARG A 282 -7.32 -10.94 -9.28
N ASN A 283 -8.23 -11.90 -9.43
CA ASN A 283 -8.21 -13.18 -8.71
C ASN A 283 -8.09 -13.06 -7.18
N GLY A 284 -8.47 -11.91 -6.60
CA GLY A 284 -8.41 -11.70 -5.15
C GLY A 284 -7.02 -11.33 -4.60
N ALA A 285 -6.06 -10.95 -5.44
CA ALA A 285 -4.68 -10.64 -5.06
C ALA A 285 -4.50 -9.22 -4.45
N LEU A 286 -5.50 -8.71 -3.73
CA LEU A 286 -5.41 -7.43 -3.01
C LEU A 286 -4.23 -7.42 -2.03
N SER A 287 -3.62 -6.25 -1.83
CA SER A 287 -2.70 -6.05 -0.70
C SER A 287 -3.52 -5.90 0.59
N THR A 288 -3.42 -6.88 1.48
CA THR A 288 -4.09 -6.84 2.80
C THR A 288 -3.58 -5.68 3.63
N HIS A 289 -2.28 -5.38 3.52
CA HIS A 289 -1.65 -4.28 4.23
C HIS A 289 -2.22 -2.92 3.80
N ASN A 290 -2.24 -2.63 2.49
CA ASN A 290 -2.81 -1.39 1.95
C ASN A 290 -4.31 -1.29 2.27
N TRP A 291 -5.03 -2.40 2.15
CA TRP A 291 -6.44 -2.45 2.50
C TRP A 291 -6.73 -2.05 3.94
N THR A 292 -5.85 -2.48 4.89
CA THR A 292 -5.98 -2.09 6.29
C THR A 292 -5.91 -0.57 6.47
N TYR A 293 -5.04 0.12 5.74
CA TYR A 293 -4.94 1.59 5.78
C TYR A 293 -6.22 2.25 5.26
N TRP A 294 -6.69 1.81 4.09
CA TRP A 294 -7.87 2.39 3.46
C TRP A 294 -9.17 2.15 4.25
N GLN A 295 -9.20 1.10 5.04
CA GLN A 295 -10.30 0.86 5.98
C GLN A 295 -10.08 1.52 7.35
N CYS A 296 -9.16 2.46 7.48
CA CYS A 296 -8.80 3.08 8.76
C CYS A 296 -8.55 2.07 9.87
N GLY A 297 -8.03 0.88 9.54
CA GLY A 297 -7.56 -0.11 10.50
C GLY A 297 -6.38 0.41 11.32
N GLN A 298 -6.11 -0.21 12.46
CA GLN A 298 -4.91 0.12 13.21
C GLN A 298 -3.66 -0.38 12.49
N TYR A 299 -2.61 0.41 12.54
CA TYR A 299 -1.28 -0.03 12.10
C TYR A 299 -0.19 0.56 12.99
N ILE A 300 0.83 -0.26 13.23
CA ILE A 300 2.00 0.10 14.01
C ILE A 300 3.16 0.28 13.04
N GLY A 301 3.83 1.43 13.12
CA GLY A 301 5.02 1.71 12.34
C GLY A 301 6.27 1.63 13.21
N ILE A 302 7.26 0.86 12.78
CA ILE A 302 8.58 0.76 13.40
C ILE A 302 9.68 1.09 12.40
N GLY A 303 10.81 1.52 12.91
CA GLY A 303 11.93 1.97 12.09
C GLY A 303 11.92 3.49 11.84
N PRO A 304 13.06 4.06 11.39
CA PRO A 304 13.23 5.50 11.30
C PRO A 304 12.25 6.14 10.30
N GLY A 305 11.45 7.09 10.78
CA GLY A 305 10.45 7.79 9.98
C GLY A 305 9.15 7.03 9.76
N ALA A 306 8.97 5.84 10.34
CA ALA A 306 7.72 5.10 10.22
C ALA A 306 6.57 5.86 10.88
N HIS A 307 5.40 5.78 10.25
CA HIS A 307 4.14 6.30 10.78
C HIS A 307 3.29 5.17 11.37
N GLY A 308 2.47 5.50 12.37
CA GLY A 308 1.52 4.57 12.97
C GLY A 308 0.21 5.25 13.34
N ARG A 309 -0.86 4.45 13.39
CA ARG A 309 -2.20 4.83 13.83
C ARG A 309 -2.76 3.71 14.70
N PHE A 310 -2.75 3.87 16.00
CA PHE A 310 -3.31 2.87 16.92
C PHE A 310 -3.83 3.49 18.22
N MET A 311 -4.58 2.72 19.00
CA MET A 311 -5.09 3.12 20.29
C MET A 311 -4.15 2.58 21.38
N PRO A 312 -3.48 3.46 22.17
CA PRO A 312 -2.65 3.00 23.27
C PRO A 312 -3.46 2.30 24.37
N GLN A 313 -2.90 1.25 24.97
CA GLN A 313 -3.51 0.56 26.09
C GLN A 313 -3.47 1.47 27.35
N GLY A 314 -4.57 1.54 28.09
CA GLY A 314 -4.63 2.23 29.39
C GLY A 314 -4.87 3.76 29.34
N ALA A 315 -4.96 4.37 28.20
CA ALA A 315 -5.43 5.77 28.09
C ALA A 315 -6.95 5.78 28.23
N GLY A 316 -7.50 6.05 29.40
CA GLY A 316 -8.90 6.06 29.84
C GLY A 316 -10.04 6.41 28.84
N GLY A 317 -9.82 6.29 27.55
CA GLY A 317 -10.72 6.47 26.43
C GLY A 317 -10.16 5.83 25.17
N LEU A 318 -11.03 5.62 24.18
CA LEU A 318 -10.71 5.01 22.87
C LEU A 318 -10.01 5.99 21.91
N THR A 319 -9.09 6.84 22.40
CA THR A 319 -8.45 7.86 21.57
C THR A 319 -7.35 7.22 20.71
N ARG A 320 -7.54 7.29 19.40
CA ARG A 320 -6.54 6.88 18.41
C ARG A 320 -5.41 7.91 18.35
N GLU A 321 -4.18 7.45 18.32
CA GLU A 321 -3.01 8.31 18.17
C GLU A 321 -2.36 8.17 16.79
N ALA A 322 -1.98 9.31 16.21
CA ALA A 322 -1.01 9.40 15.14
C ALA A 322 0.39 9.43 15.73
N ARG A 323 1.27 8.54 15.27
CA ARG A 323 2.68 8.48 15.70
C ARG A 323 3.61 8.59 14.53
N ILE A 324 4.75 9.26 14.73
CA ILE A 324 5.84 9.34 13.76
C ILE A 324 7.13 9.05 14.51
N GLN A 325 7.91 8.12 13.98
CA GLN A 325 9.23 7.79 14.50
C GLN A 325 10.27 8.84 14.06
N THR A 326 11.35 8.98 14.80
CA THR A 326 12.48 9.84 14.45
C THR A 326 13.04 9.48 13.09
N LEU A 327 13.25 10.49 12.23
CA LEU A 327 13.56 10.29 10.82
C LEU A 327 14.99 9.76 10.59
N GLU A 328 15.97 10.35 11.29
CA GLU A 328 17.38 10.07 11.11
C GLU A 328 17.74 8.76 11.85
N PRO A 329 18.36 7.77 11.16
CA PRO A 329 18.55 6.42 11.71
C PRO A 329 19.39 6.35 13.00
N ASP A 330 20.50 7.10 13.10
CA ASP A 330 21.36 7.03 14.27
C ASP A 330 20.68 7.64 15.51
N ASN A 331 19.91 8.71 15.34
CA ASN A 331 19.13 9.30 16.42
C ASN A 331 17.97 8.39 16.81
N TRP A 332 17.28 7.77 15.81
CA TRP A 332 16.26 6.77 16.07
C TRP A 332 16.80 5.60 16.89
N MET A 333 17.99 5.05 16.52
CA MET A 333 18.62 3.96 17.29
C MET A 333 18.92 4.38 18.73
N LYS A 334 19.48 5.59 18.94
CA LYS A 334 19.73 6.11 20.30
C LYS A 334 18.45 6.22 21.13
N GLU A 335 17.36 6.73 20.55
CA GLU A 335 16.06 6.83 21.22
C GLU A 335 15.45 5.47 21.54
N VAL A 336 15.55 4.51 20.61
CA VAL A 336 15.11 3.13 20.84
C VAL A 336 15.89 2.48 21.98
N MET A 337 17.21 2.65 22.04
CA MET A 337 18.00 2.12 23.15
C MET A 337 17.66 2.76 24.49
N LEU A 338 17.29 4.03 24.53
CA LEU A 338 16.97 4.77 25.75
C LEU A 338 15.53 4.53 26.22
N PHE A 339 14.57 4.51 25.29
CA PHE A 339 13.13 4.56 25.58
C PHE A 339 12.36 3.30 25.13
N GLY A 340 13.02 2.40 24.40
CA GLY A 340 12.40 1.25 23.77
C GLY A 340 11.67 1.58 22.46
N HIS A 341 11.59 2.86 22.07
CA HIS A 341 11.00 3.31 20.81
C HIS A 341 11.55 4.68 20.40
N GLY A 342 11.57 4.97 19.10
CA GLY A 342 12.00 6.26 18.55
C GLY A 342 10.83 7.19 18.23
N THR A 343 9.73 7.16 18.99
CA THR A 343 8.56 8.00 18.70
C THR A 343 8.87 9.47 18.99
N ARG A 344 9.00 10.24 17.92
CA ARG A 344 9.27 11.69 17.93
C ARG A 344 7.99 12.52 18.09
N LYS A 345 6.89 12.11 17.45
CA LYS A 345 5.62 12.84 17.47
C LYS A 345 4.49 11.90 17.87
N ARG A 346 3.68 12.36 18.80
CA ARG A 346 2.41 11.75 19.21
C ARG A 346 1.32 12.81 19.10
N LEU A 347 0.26 12.49 18.40
CA LEU A 347 -0.90 13.37 18.27
C LEU A 347 -2.16 12.54 18.50
N PRO A 348 -2.88 12.75 19.62
CA PRO A 348 -4.22 12.22 19.77
C PRO A 348 -5.11 12.79 18.67
N LEU A 349 -5.87 11.94 18.00
CA LEU A 349 -6.82 12.38 16.96
C LEU A 349 -8.15 12.75 17.63
N GLY A 350 -8.63 13.95 17.36
CA GLY A 350 -9.99 14.36 17.70
C GLY A 350 -11.02 13.55 16.91
N GLU A 351 -12.27 13.53 17.38
CA GLU A 351 -13.33 12.77 16.72
C GLU A 351 -13.58 13.24 15.28
N LEU A 352 -13.60 14.56 15.04
CA LEU A 352 -13.74 15.10 13.69
C LEU A 352 -12.53 14.77 12.80
N GLU A 353 -11.30 14.91 13.29
CA GLU A 353 -10.09 14.56 12.56
C GLU A 353 -10.08 13.07 12.16
N LEU A 354 -10.60 12.21 13.05
CA LEU A 354 -10.75 10.78 12.75
C LEU A 354 -11.79 10.53 11.64
N LEU A 355 -12.91 11.25 11.67
CA LEU A 355 -13.93 11.13 10.62
C LEU A 355 -13.44 11.67 9.27
N GLU A 356 -12.65 12.73 9.26
CA GLU A 356 -11.97 13.24 8.07
C GLU A 356 -10.99 12.19 7.49
N GLU A 357 -10.21 11.50 8.35
CA GLU A 357 -9.38 10.37 7.93
C GLU A 357 -10.24 9.22 7.35
N VAL A 358 -11.35 8.86 8.00
CA VAL A 358 -12.27 7.80 7.53
C VAL A 358 -12.85 8.17 6.16
N LEU A 359 -13.24 9.42 5.97
CA LEU A 359 -13.76 9.92 4.71
C LEU A 359 -12.71 9.85 3.60
N ALA A 360 -11.54 10.44 3.83
CA ALA A 360 -10.48 10.51 2.85
C ALA A 360 -9.92 9.13 2.47
N MET A 361 -9.70 8.25 3.45
CA MET A 361 -9.18 6.90 3.21
C MET A 361 -10.23 5.99 2.58
N GLY A 362 -11.46 6.00 3.09
CA GLY A 362 -12.52 5.11 2.62
C GLY A 362 -12.91 5.38 1.17
N LEU A 363 -13.02 6.65 0.78
CA LEU A 363 -13.37 7.02 -0.61
C LEU A 363 -12.27 6.71 -1.63
N ARG A 364 -11.02 6.44 -1.20
CA ARG A 364 -9.98 5.95 -2.11
C ARG A 364 -10.29 4.55 -2.67
N THR A 365 -11.18 3.80 -2.02
CA THR A 365 -11.51 2.45 -2.43
C THR A 365 -12.79 2.40 -3.27
N ASP A 366 -12.89 1.41 -4.14
CA ASP A 366 -14.08 1.17 -4.97
C ASP A 366 -15.31 0.73 -4.17
N VAL A 367 -15.13 0.26 -2.94
CA VAL A 367 -16.23 -0.04 -2.02
C VAL A 367 -16.68 1.18 -1.22
N GLY A 368 -15.84 2.19 -1.10
CA GLY A 368 -16.12 3.40 -0.32
C GLY A 368 -16.33 3.14 1.16
N ILE A 369 -17.21 3.91 1.78
CA ILE A 369 -17.53 3.86 3.20
C ILE A 369 -18.94 3.30 3.35
N THR A 370 -19.08 2.10 3.90
CA THR A 370 -20.41 1.53 4.18
C THR A 370 -21.04 2.22 5.40
N HIS A 371 -22.38 2.22 5.47
CA HIS A 371 -23.09 2.73 6.66
C HIS A 371 -22.66 2.02 7.95
N GLN A 372 -22.33 0.72 7.88
CA GLN A 372 -21.83 -0.04 9.01
C GLN A 372 -20.42 0.41 9.42
N HIS A 373 -19.53 0.64 8.43
CA HIS A 373 -18.18 1.11 8.67
C HIS A 373 -18.17 2.50 9.29
N TRP A 374 -18.98 3.43 8.74
CA TRP A 374 -19.15 4.77 9.27
C TRP A 374 -19.65 4.76 10.71
N ARG A 375 -20.71 4.00 10.99
CA ARG A 375 -21.33 3.88 12.32
C ARG A 375 -20.35 3.35 13.38
N HIS A 376 -19.33 2.62 12.98
CA HIS A 376 -18.28 2.17 13.90
C HIS A 376 -17.48 3.33 14.49
N PHE A 377 -17.27 4.39 13.71
CA PHE A 377 -16.55 5.59 14.13
C PHE A 377 -17.49 6.68 14.67
N GLU A 378 -18.68 6.78 14.09
CA GLU A 378 -19.67 7.79 14.44
C GLU A 378 -21.10 7.18 14.49
N PRO A 379 -21.56 6.80 15.68
CA PRO A 379 -22.87 6.13 15.81
C PRO A 379 -24.09 7.06 15.72
N GLN A 380 -23.92 8.36 15.93
CA GLN A 380 -25.02 9.33 16.07
C GLN A 380 -25.28 10.13 14.79
N LEU A 381 -24.25 10.36 13.97
CA LEU A 381 -24.35 11.14 12.73
C LEU A 381 -24.20 10.20 11.54
N THR A 382 -25.27 9.99 10.77
CA THR A 382 -25.25 9.07 9.64
C THR A 382 -24.65 9.71 8.38
N LEU A 383 -24.25 8.90 7.40
CA LEU A 383 -23.83 9.41 6.08
C LEU A 383 -24.92 10.22 5.38
N TRP A 384 -26.21 9.88 5.62
CA TRP A 384 -27.34 10.64 5.10
C TRP A 384 -27.49 11.99 5.78
N ASP A 385 -27.24 12.09 7.09
CA ASP A 385 -27.31 13.35 7.79
C ASP A 385 -26.21 14.32 7.32
N VAL A 386 -25.03 13.78 7.01
CA VAL A 386 -23.87 14.58 6.54
C VAL A 386 -24.01 14.98 5.08
N PHE A 387 -24.36 14.03 4.20
CA PHE A 387 -24.21 14.19 2.74
C PHE A 387 -25.55 14.22 1.99
N GLY A 388 -26.64 13.75 2.57
CA GLY A 388 -27.92 13.58 1.87
C GLY A 388 -28.77 14.85 1.78
N ARG A 389 -28.27 16.01 2.23
CA ARG A 389 -29.00 17.30 2.20
C ARG A 389 -28.19 18.44 1.61
N SER A 390 -27.01 18.17 1.09
CA SER A 390 -26.11 19.19 0.53
C SER A 390 -26.35 19.31 -0.97
N VAL A 391 -26.61 20.52 -1.42
CA VAL A 391 -26.77 20.84 -2.85
C VAL A 391 -25.48 20.54 -3.63
N GLU A 392 -24.32 20.79 -3.01
CA GLU A 392 -23.02 20.50 -3.61
C GLU A 392 -22.82 18.98 -3.78
N VAL A 393 -23.26 18.18 -2.82
CA VAL A 393 -23.20 16.72 -2.92
C VAL A 393 -24.21 16.19 -3.93
N ASP A 394 -25.44 16.74 -3.95
CA ASP A 394 -26.46 16.38 -4.94
C ASP A 394 -25.94 16.60 -6.37
N ALA A 395 -25.25 17.71 -6.63
CA ALA A 395 -24.62 17.96 -7.92
C ALA A 395 -23.58 16.89 -8.32
N LEU A 396 -22.79 16.36 -7.36
CA LEU A 396 -21.83 15.27 -7.60
C LEU A 396 -22.54 13.93 -7.85
N LEU A 397 -23.66 13.69 -7.17
CA LEU A 397 -24.51 12.50 -7.38
C LEU A 397 -25.18 12.54 -8.76
N GLU A 398 -25.72 13.70 -9.18
CA GLU A 398 -26.33 13.91 -10.49
C GLU A 398 -25.30 13.78 -11.64
N GLN A 399 -24.05 14.22 -11.43
CA GLN A 399 -22.96 14.03 -12.38
C GLN A 399 -22.46 12.58 -12.44
N GLY A 400 -22.96 11.71 -11.57
CA GLY A 400 -22.55 10.31 -11.49
C GLY A 400 -21.12 10.09 -10.98
N LEU A 401 -20.54 11.09 -10.28
CA LEU A 401 -19.20 10.98 -9.69
C LEU A 401 -19.20 10.29 -8.31
N LEU A 402 -20.31 10.45 -7.57
CA LEU A 402 -20.55 9.82 -6.28
C LEU A 402 -21.80 8.94 -6.31
N LEU A 403 -21.87 8.02 -5.39
CA LEU A 403 -23.00 7.17 -5.13
C LEU A 403 -23.28 7.15 -3.62
N LEU A 404 -24.46 7.59 -3.21
CA LEU A 404 -24.93 7.48 -1.83
C LEU A 404 -26.23 6.65 -1.85
N ASP A 405 -26.18 5.43 -1.36
CA ASP A 405 -27.28 4.48 -1.37
C ASP A 405 -27.31 3.61 -0.10
N HIS A 406 -28.12 2.55 -0.09
CA HIS A 406 -28.23 1.62 1.05
C HIS A 406 -26.92 0.93 1.47
N ARG A 407 -25.88 0.93 0.62
CA ARG A 407 -24.56 0.40 0.96
C ARG A 407 -23.71 1.41 1.69
N GLY A 408 -23.80 2.69 1.34
CA GLY A 408 -23.00 3.79 1.90
C GLY A 408 -22.62 4.81 0.84
N LEU A 409 -21.55 5.56 1.10
CA LEU A 409 -20.97 6.58 0.22
C LEU A 409 -19.72 6.02 -0.48
N ARG A 410 -19.66 6.14 -1.81
CA ARG A 410 -18.50 5.72 -2.61
C ARG A 410 -18.35 6.53 -3.89
N CYS A 411 -17.16 6.58 -4.42
CA CYS A 411 -16.92 7.10 -5.76
C CYS A 411 -17.45 6.12 -6.83
N SER A 412 -17.90 6.67 -7.95
CA SER A 412 -18.04 5.90 -9.20
C SER A 412 -16.66 5.60 -9.79
N TRP A 413 -16.63 4.88 -10.93
CA TRP A 413 -15.41 4.71 -11.69
C TRP A 413 -14.79 6.04 -12.12
N GLU A 414 -15.62 6.97 -12.60
CA GLU A 414 -15.24 8.32 -13.02
C GLU A 414 -14.83 9.16 -11.81
N GLY A 415 -15.60 9.08 -10.71
CA GLY A 415 -15.35 9.83 -9.48
C GLY A 415 -14.02 9.44 -8.82
N LEU A 416 -13.66 8.16 -8.86
CA LEU A 416 -12.40 7.69 -8.27
C LEU A 416 -11.17 8.33 -8.93
N ALA A 417 -11.27 8.70 -10.21
CA ALA A 417 -10.19 9.37 -10.93
C ALA A 417 -9.99 10.84 -10.53
N VAL A 418 -10.98 11.46 -9.93
CA VAL A 418 -10.98 12.88 -9.52
C VAL A 418 -11.22 13.04 -8.03
N LEU A 419 -10.93 12.01 -7.24
CA LEU A 419 -11.23 11.93 -5.81
C LEU A 419 -10.76 13.15 -5.02
N ASP A 420 -9.55 13.63 -5.27
CA ASP A 420 -8.99 14.77 -4.52
C ASP A 420 -9.87 16.02 -4.67
N SER A 421 -10.44 16.25 -5.86
CA SER A 421 -11.40 17.33 -6.10
C SER A 421 -12.73 17.09 -5.39
N LEU A 422 -13.20 15.85 -5.32
CA LEU A 422 -14.43 15.50 -4.58
C LEU A 422 -14.28 15.75 -3.08
N LEU A 423 -13.10 15.43 -2.53
CA LEU A 423 -12.80 15.66 -1.11
C LEU A 423 -12.84 17.13 -0.73
N LEU A 424 -12.48 18.06 -1.64
CA LEU A 424 -12.61 19.51 -1.39
C LEU A 424 -14.06 19.94 -1.16
N THR A 425 -15.02 19.22 -1.74
CA THR A 425 -16.46 19.46 -1.52
C THR A 425 -16.96 18.73 -0.27
N LEU A 426 -16.54 17.47 -0.07
CA LEU A 426 -17.10 16.61 0.97
C LEU A 426 -16.60 16.94 2.39
N LEU A 427 -15.32 17.33 2.55
CA LEU A 427 -14.76 17.66 3.86
C LEU A 427 -15.46 18.85 4.54
N PRO A 428 -15.75 19.97 3.84
CA PRO A 428 -16.53 21.07 4.43
C PRO A 428 -17.93 20.65 4.88
N GLN A 429 -18.61 19.76 4.14
CA GLN A 429 -19.93 19.26 4.51
C GLN A 429 -19.88 18.44 5.82
N LEU A 430 -18.84 17.60 5.96
CA LEU A 430 -18.62 16.88 7.21
C LEU A 430 -18.36 17.84 8.39
N GLN A 431 -17.51 18.85 8.20
CA GLN A 431 -17.19 19.84 9.23
C GLN A 431 -18.44 20.64 9.66
N GLU A 432 -19.27 21.04 8.72
CA GLU A 432 -20.52 21.75 8.99
C GLU A 432 -21.52 20.88 9.76
N ALA A 433 -21.76 19.65 9.30
CA ALA A 433 -22.64 18.71 9.98
C ALA A 433 -22.16 18.38 11.40
N TRP A 434 -20.84 18.30 11.59
CA TRP A 434 -20.22 18.10 12.91
C TRP A 434 -20.44 19.29 13.85
N GLN A 435 -20.30 20.53 13.37
CA GLN A 435 -20.53 21.74 14.15
C GLN A 435 -21.98 21.86 14.57
N GLN A 436 -22.93 21.48 13.73
CA GLN A 436 -24.37 21.46 14.05
C GLN A 436 -24.71 20.43 15.14
N LYS A 437 -24.01 19.27 15.13
CA LYS A 437 -24.16 18.22 16.16
C LYS A 437 -23.62 18.68 17.52
N THR A 438 -22.50 19.41 17.53
CA THR A 438 -21.80 19.86 18.72
C THR A 438 -21.86 21.40 18.84
N PRO A 439 -23.00 22.00 19.16
CA PRO A 439 -23.07 23.44 19.30
C PRO A 439 -22.09 23.90 20.36
N SER A 440 -21.25 24.89 20.01
CA SER A 440 -20.32 25.52 20.96
C SER A 440 -21.08 25.92 22.25
N PRO A 441 -20.51 25.68 23.46
CA PRO A 441 -21.10 26.18 24.66
C PRO A 441 -21.25 27.70 24.50
N VAL A 442 -22.49 28.19 24.62
CA VAL A 442 -22.79 29.62 24.60
C VAL A 442 -21.88 30.25 25.65
N PRO A 443 -21.05 31.26 25.33
CA PRO A 443 -20.28 31.95 26.32
C PRO A 443 -21.28 32.52 27.34
N GLY A 444 -21.18 32.00 28.57
CA GLY A 444 -22.08 32.36 29.66
C GLY A 444 -22.09 33.85 29.83
N GLY A 445 -23.30 34.41 29.86
CA GLY A 445 -23.57 35.80 30.16
C GLY A 445 -23.19 36.16 31.59
#